data_82d95c8f0e2de71015bfa5c7a8b48ee8
#
_entry.id   82d95c8f0e2de71015bfa5c7a8b48ee8
#
_cell.length_a   1.000
_cell.length_b   1.000
_cell.length_c   1.000
_cell.angle_alpha   90.00
_cell.angle_beta   90.00
_cell.angle_gamma   90.00
#
_symmetry.space_group_name_H-M   'P 1'
#
loop_
_entity.id
_entity.type
_entity.pdbx_description
1 polymer ?
#
loop_
_entity_poly.entity_id
_entity_poly.type
_entity_poly.pdbx_seq_one_letter_code
_entity_poly.pdbx_strand_id
1 'polypeptide(L)'
;MGNDKVKVTPTPMGWRLLFEPWSSAIQDMEAWIAGERLHLGAEAEVVAGTWFGRPAVQKTRQLRTWRHPDLDRTLTRRRMTNEVKLMIWLHAKGAPIPPLWDVDFEERRITMARVEGRQLIDILQEGGSSEDLLRGVGTAIRSLHRNGVTHGDLSTNNILITPKGEARLIDLGLANMEYELEGYGIDLHVLHEILGASHPSVKGAMELVLNGYSALDEKLGPAPKAPGGEVPSAKDILKRLDEIKTRVRYHGG
;
A
#
# COMPACT_ATOMS: atom_id res chain seq x y z
N MET A 1 53.45 13.31 -13.40
CA MET A 1 52.05 13.44 -12.99
C MET A 1 51.75 12.19 -12.20
N GLY A 2 51.73 12.35 -10.89
CA GLY A 2 51.82 11.28 -9.92
C GLY A 2 50.52 10.49 -9.76
N ASN A 3 50.67 9.19 -9.80
CA ASN A 3 49.65 8.19 -9.50
C ASN A 3 49.76 7.89 -8.00
N ASP A 4 49.06 8.64 -7.17
CA ASP A 4 48.98 8.34 -5.72
C ASP A 4 48.13 7.08 -5.50
N LYS A 5 48.82 5.95 -5.49
CA LYS A 5 48.28 4.68 -5.00
C LYS A 5 48.14 4.82 -3.48
N VAL A 6 46.93 4.94 -3.00
CA VAL A 6 46.61 4.80 -1.57
C VAL A 6 47.08 3.41 -1.13
N LYS A 7 48.17 3.37 -0.38
CA LYS A 7 48.62 2.17 0.32
C LYS A 7 47.69 1.90 1.48
N VAL A 8 46.78 0.95 1.33
CA VAL A 8 46.03 0.38 2.45
C VAL A 8 47.00 -0.42 3.29
N THR A 9 47.34 0.05 4.47
CA THR A 9 48.13 -0.70 5.44
C THR A 9 47.34 -1.91 5.93
N PRO A 10 47.95 -3.10 6.05
CA PRO A 10 47.26 -4.30 6.52
C PRO A 10 46.78 -4.11 7.96
N THR A 11 45.51 -4.37 8.20
CA THR A 11 44.86 -4.37 9.51
C THR A 11 45.50 -5.43 10.42
N PRO A 12 45.67 -5.15 11.73
CA PRO A 12 46.24 -6.12 12.66
C PRO A 12 45.47 -7.46 12.66
N MET A 13 46.19 -8.56 12.80
CA MET A 13 45.73 -9.93 12.68
C MET A 13 44.49 -10.32 13.53
N GLY A 14 44.14 -9.53 14.55
CA GLY A 14 43.01 -9.80 15.45
C GLY A 14 41.62 -9.54 14.85
N TRP A 15 41.49 -8.72 13.81
CA TRP A 15 40.20 -8.42 13.17
C TRP A 15 39.80 -9.42 12.08
N ARG A 16 40.76 -10.12 11.52
CA ARG A 16 40.54 -11.10 10.44
C ARG A 16 39.72 -12.31 10.91
N LEU A 17 39.94 -12.73 12.16
CA LEU A 17 39.24 -13.89 12.75
C LEU A 17 37.77 -13.59 13.13
N LEU A 18 37.38 -12.32 13.24
CA LEU A 18 36.00 -11.94 13.57
C LEU A 18 35.12 -11.77 12.33
N PHE A 19 35.72 -11.56 11.15
CA PHE A 19 34.97 -11.28 9.92
C PHE A 19 34.95 -12.43 8.91
N GLU A 20 35.84 -13.41 8.99
CA GLU A 20 35.88 -14.58 8.09
C GLU A 20 34.59 -15.43 8.12
N PRO A 21 33.95 -15.70 9.29
CA PRO A 21 32.68 -16.42 9.30
C PRO A 21 31.51 -15.64 8.70
N TRP A 22 31.60 -14.31 8.68
CA TRP A 22 30.52 -13.43 8.16
C TRP A 22 30.64 -13.23 6.65
N SER A 23 31.85 -13.25 6.09
CA SER A 23 32.04 -13.04 4.64
C SER A 23 31.55 -14.23 3.83
N SER A 24 31.77 -15.48 4.28
CA SER A 24 31.25 -16.66 3.60
C SER A 24 29.74 -16.81 3.75
N ALA A 25 29.18 -16.52 4.93
CA ALA A 25 27.75 -16.58 5.17
C ALA A 25 26.95 -15.49 4.38
N ILE A 26 27.57 -14.33 4.10
CA ILE A 26 26.94 -13.29 3.29
C ILE A 26 27.07 -13.59 1.79
N GLN A 27 28.14 -14.24 1.34
CA GLN A 27 28.35 -14.59 -0.08
C GLN A 27 27.36 -15.64 -0.59
N ASP A 28 26.85 -16.52 0.28
CA ASP A 28 25.90 -17.58 -0.07
C ASP A 28 24.44 -17.22 0.23
N MET A 29 24.15 -16.02 0.78
CA MET A 29 22.79 -15.59 1.01
C MET A 29 22.18 -14.97 -0.25
N GLU A 30 21.30 -15.71 -0.90
CA GLU A 30 20.41 -15.11 -1.90
C GLU A 30 19.54 -14.02 -1.23
N ALA A 31 19.65 -12.79 -1.75
CA ALA A 31 18.87 -11.67 -1.23
C ALA A 31 17.37 -11.91 -1.35
N TRP A 32 16.94 -12.58 -2.43
CA TRP A 32 15.55 -12.95 -2.68
C TRP A 32 15.44 -14.46 -2.94
N ILE A 33 14.57 -15.12 -2.17
CA ILE A 33 14.15 -16.50 -2.43
C ILE A 33 12.66 -16.45 -2.75
N ALA A 34 12.32 -16.77 -4.01
CA ALA A 34 10.94 -16.79 -4.48
C ALA A 34 10.17 -17.96 -3.85
N GLY A 35 8.93 -17.69 -3.46
CA GLY A 35 7.97 -18.68 -2.99
C GLY A 35 6.77 -18.80 -3.91
N GLU A 36 5.57 -18.72 -3.34
CA GLU A 36 4.32 -18.85 -4.09
C GLU A 36 3.95 -17.55 -4.83
N ARG A 37 3.35 -17.69 -6.01
CA ARG A 37 2.74 -16.57 -6.73
C ARG A 37 1.38 -16.26 -6.12
N LEU A 38 1.25 -15.07 -5.53
CA LEU A 38 0.01 -14.62 -4.90
C LEU A 38 -0.99 -14.10 -5.92
N HIS A 39 -0.51 -13.41 -6.96
CA HIS A 39 -1.37 -12.79 -7.96
C HIS A 39 -0.64 -12.65 -9.31
N LEU A 40 -1.39 -12.85 -10.40
CA LEU A 40 -0.95 -12.53 -11.76
C LEU A 40 -2.06 -11.74 -12.44
N GLY A 41 -1.91 -10.43 -12.48
CA GLY A 41 -2.83 -9.52 -13.14
C GLY A 41 -2.27 -8.95 -14.43
N ALA A 42 -3.09 -8.18 -15.15
CA ALA A 42 -2.67 -7.52 -16.39
C ALA A 42 -1.60 -6.43 -16.15
N GLU A 43 -1.49 -5.88 -14.93
CA GLU A 43 -0.56 -4.80 -14.62
C GLU A 43 0.70 -5.25 -13.91
N ALA A 44 0.61 -6.28 -13.07
CA ALA A 44 1.73 -6.76 -12.27
C ALA A 44 1.57 -8.23 -11.91
N GLU A 45 2.71 -8.87 -11.66
CA GLU A 45 2.83 -10.13 -10.96
C GLU A 45 3.24 -9.86 -9.51
N VAL A 46 2.65 -10.60 -8.56
CA VAL A 46 2.94 -10.50 -7.14
C VAL A 46 3.36 -11.88 -6.62
N VAL A 47 4.58 -11.98 -6.11
CA VAL A 47 5.18 -13.22 -5.61
C VAL A 47 5.55 -13.04 -4.15
N ALA A 48 5.14 -13.98 -3.30
CA ALA A 48 5.61 -14.08 -1.93
C ALA A 48 6.95 -14.82 -1.89
N GLY A 49 7.76 -14.49 -0.90
CA GLY A 49 9.06 -15.12 -0.71
C GLY A 49 9.75 -14.60 0.53
N THR A 50 11.08 -14.65 0.53
CA THR A 50 11.88 -14.06 1.60
C THR A 50 12.92 -13.09 1.03
N TRP A 51 13.13 -11.99 1.72
CA TRP A 51 14.15 -10.99 1.46
C TRP A 51 15.14 -10.98 2.62
N PHE A 52 16.37 -11.43 2.39
CA PHE A 52 17.36 -11.69 3.45
C PHE A 52 16.76 -12.47 4.63
N GLY A 53 16.05 -13.57 4.32
CA GLY A 53 15.42 -14.46 5.30
C GLY A 53 14.14 -13.90 5.96
N ARG A 54 13.68 -12.71 5.63
CA ARG A 54 12.46 -12.10 6.16
C ARG A 54 11.28 -12.25 5.19
N PRO A 55 10.07 -12.58 5.67
CA PRO A 55 8.89 -12.70 4.81
C PRO A 55 8.64 -11.43 3.99
N ALA A 56 8.62 -11.56 2.68
CA ALA A 56 8.52 -10.46 1.73
C ALA A 56 7.53 -10.75 0.60
N VAL A 57 7.16 -9.69 -0.10
CA VAL A 57 6.41 -9.74 -1.35
C VAL A 57 7.14 -8.90 -2.39
N GLN A 58 7.32 -9.47 -3.58
CA GLN A 58 7.78 -8.73 -4.75
C GLN A 58 6.62 -8.50 -5.71
N LYS A 59 6.44 -7.24 -6.10
CA LYS A 59 5.50 -6.79 -7.13
C LYS A 59 6.30 -6.36 -8.35
N THR A 60 6.19 -7.12 -9.44
CA THR A 60 6.88 -6.85 -10.71
C THR A 60 5.87 -6.38 -11.76
N ARG A 61 6.05 -5.17 -12.30
CA ARG A 61 5.13 -4.63 -13.30
C ARG A 61 5.34 -5.27 -14.66
N GLN A 62 4.23 -5.70 -15.28
CA GLN A 62 4.24 -6.34 -16.59
C GLN A 62 4.54 -5.35 -17.72
N LEU A 63 5.29 -5.81 -18.75
CA LEU A 63 5.46 -5.09 -20.02
C LEU A 63 4.14 -5.04 -20.78
N ARG A 64 3.81 -3.86 -21.29
CA ARG A 64 2.64 -3.70 -22.16
C ARG A 64 3.07 -3.75 -23.62
N THR A 65 3.01 -4.93 -24.22
CA THR A 65 3.47 -5.20 -25.59
C THR A 65 2.75 -4.39 -26.67
N TRP A 66 1.57 -3.86 -26.36
CA TRP A 66 0.79 -3.00 -27.28
C TRP A 66 1.18 -1.51 -27.23
N ARG A 67 2.09 -1.12 -26.31
CA ARG A 67 2.63 0.24 -26.23
C ARG A 67 4.01 0.30 -26.87
N HIS A 68 4.35 1.51 -27.38
CA HIS A 68 5.74 1.76 -27.77
C HIS A 68 6.68 1.56 -26.55
N PRO A 69 7.80 0.83 -26.68
CA PRO A 69 8.65 0.46 -25.54
C PRO A 69 9.12 1.64 -24.69
N ASP A 70 9.50 2.77 -25.31
CA ASP A 70 9.98 3.94 -24.57
C ASP A 70 8.85 4.63 -23.79
N LEU A 71 7.64 4.66 -24.36
CA LEU A 71 6.46 5.17 -23.66
C LEU A 71 6.10 4.28 -22.48
N ASP A 72 6.10 2.96 -22.66
CA ASP A 72 5.82 2.02 -21.58
C ASP A 72 6.83 2.15 -20.43
N ARG A 73 8.14 2.24 -20.78
CA ARG A 73 9.21 2.46 -19.79
C ARG A 73 9.00 3.75 -19.01
N THR A 74 8.70 4.85 -19.69
CA THR A 74 8.50 6.17 -19.07
C THR A 74 7.29 6.16 -18.13
N LEU A 75 6.15 5.65 -18.59
CA LEU A 75 4.92 5.58 -17.77
C LEU A 75 5.08 4.64 -16.57
N THR A 76 5.69 3.49 -16.77
CA THR A 76 5.94 2.51 -15.70
C THR A 76 6.87 3.12 -14.64
N ARG A 77 7.98 3.74 -15.05
CA ARG A 77 8.91 4.41 -14.14
C ARG A 77 8.21 5.53 -13.35
N ARG A 78 7.39 6.36 -14.02
CA ARG A 78 6.63 7.43 -13.34
C ARG A 78 5.66 6.87 -12.30
N ARG A 79 4.90 5.81 -12.63
CA ARG A 79 3.97 5.16 -11.70
C ARG A 79 4.69 4.55 -10.51
N MET A 80 5.77 3.80 -10.76
CA MET A 80 6.59 3.23 -9.68
C MET A 80 7.19 4.30 -8.78
N THR A 81 7.72 5.38 -9.37
CA THR A 81 8.28 6.49 -8.59
C THR A 81 7.24 7.12 -7.67
N ASN A 82 5.99 7.29 -8.15
CA ASN A 82 4.89 7.81 -7.32
C ASN A 82 4.52 6.83 -6.20
N GLU A 83 4.31 5.56 -6.52
CA GLU A 83 4.00 4.50 -5.56
C GLU A 83 5.06 4.43 -4.45
N VAL A 84 6.34 4.39 -4.82
CA VAL A 84 7.47 4.36 -3.87
C VAL A 84 7.52 5.60 -2.98
N LYS A 85 7.36 6.80 -3.54
CA LYS A 85 7.33 8.05 -2.77
C LYS A 85 6.19 8.04 -1.74
N LEU A 86 5.01 7.59 -2.15
CA LEU A 86 3.86 7.50 -1.25
C LEU A 86 4.07 6.44 -0.17
N MET A 87 4.64 5.27 -0.50
CA MET A 87 4.96 4.25 0.50
C MET A 87 5.94 4.78 1.54
N ILE A 88 7.01 5.46 1.13
CA ILE A 88 7.98 6.07 2.05
C ILE A 88 7.30 7.12 2.93
N TRP A 89 6.51 8.03 2.34
CA TRP A 89 5.79 9.08 3.05
C TRP A 89 4.82 8.50 4.08
N LEU A 90 3.98 7.58 3.67
CA LEU A 90 2.95 6.97 4.51
C LEU A 90 3.57 6.12 5.62
N HIS A 91 4.64 5.37 5.34
CA HIS A 91 5.36 4.60 6.35
C HIS A 91 5.96 5.50 7.44
N ALA A 92 6.58 6.62 7.04
CA ALA A 92 7.11 7.61 7.99
C ALA A 92 6.02 8.25 8.87
N LYS A 93 4.76 8.22 8.43
CA LYS A 93 3.59 8.72 9.16
C LYS A 93 2.85 7.63 9.95
N GLY A 94 3.33 6.39 9.94
CA GLY A 94 2.70 5.27 10.62
C GLY A 94 1.38 4.82 10.01
N ALA A 95 1.12 5.12 8.72
CA ALA A 95 -0.05 4.64 8.02
C ALA A 95 -0.04 3.10 7.93
N PRO A 96 -1.22 2.44 7.93
CA PRO A 96 -1.33 0.99 7.96
C PRO A 96 -1.09 0.35 6.58
N ILE A 97 0.13 0.49 6.07
CA ILE A 97 0.60 -0.07 4.81
C ILE A 97 1.82 -0.98 5.02
N PRO A 98 2.16 -1.87 4.05
CA PRO A 98 3.40 -2.64 4.10
C PRO A 98 4.64 -1.75 4.05
N PRO A 99 5.67 -1.98 4.90
CA PRO A 99 6.96 -1.32 4.75
C PRO A 99 7.64 -1.65 3.43
N LEU A 100 8.18 -0.62 2.75
CA LEU A 100 9.01 -0.77 1.58
C LEU A 100 10.42 -1.23 1.98
N TRP A 101 11.00 -2.21 1.28
CA TRP A 101 12.34 -2.70 1.56
C TRP A 101 13.33 -2.46 0.43
N ASP A 102 12.90 -2.61 -0.84
CA ASP A 102 13.76 -2.42 -1.99
C ASP A 102 12.99 -1.99 -3.23
N VAL A 103 13.66 -1.34 -4.16
CA VAL A 103 13.11 -0.90 -5.45
C VAL A 103 14.12 -1.09 -6.56
N ASP A 104 13.77 -1.87 -7.56
CA ASP A 104 14.51 -2.03 -8.79
C ASP A 104 13.70 -1.44 -9.96
N PHE A 105 14.12 -0.26 -10.44
CA PHE A 105 13.43 0.42 -11.54
C PHE A 105 13.71 -0.23 -12.91
N GLU A 106 14.83 -0.92 -13.07
CA GLU A 106 15.17 -1.59 -14.34
C GLU A 106 14.36 -2.90 -14.47
N GLU A 107 14.29 -3.68 -13.40
CA GLU A 107 13.46 -4.88 -13.32
C GLU A 107 11.98 -4.56 -13.03
N ARG A 108 11.63 -3.29 -12.84
CA ARG A 108 10.27 -2.81 -12.54
C ARG A 108 9.65 -3.49 -11.32
N ARG A 109 10.47 -3.69 -10.30
CA ARG A 109 10.17 -4.48 -9.12
C ARG A 109 10.19 -3.63 -7.86
N ILE A 110 9.19 -3.84 -7.01
CA ILE A 110 9.09 -3.30 -5.66
C ILE A 110 9.08 -4.48 -4.70
N THR A 111 9.99 -4.48 -3.72
CA THR A 111 10.03 -5.46 -2.64
C THR A 111 9.55 -4.81 -1.36
N MET A 112 8.60 -5.44 -0.69
CA MET A 112 7.97 -4.93 0.54
C MET A 112 7.79 -6.05 1.56
N ALA A 113 7.56 -5.69 2.83
CA ALA A 113 7.23 -6.66 3.86
C ALA A 113 5.96 -7.44 3.49
N ARG A 114 5.98 -8.76 3.70
CA ARG A 114 4.75 -9.56 3.63
C ARG A 114 3.89 -9.23 4.85
N VAL A 115 2.67 -8.79 4.61
CA VAL A 115 1.65 -8.66 5.64
C VAL A 115 0.96 -10.01 5.78
N GLU A 116 1.08 -10.62 6.94
CA GLU A 116 0.28 -11.80 7.27
C GLU A 116 -1.16 -11.38 7.51
N GLY A 117 -2.09 -12.03 6.83
CA GLY A 117 -3.51 -11.71 6.95
C GLY A 117 -4.33 -12.33 5.83
N ARG A 118 -5.64 -12.10 5.91
CA ARG A 118 -6.61 -12.52 4.90
C ARG A 118 -7.19 -11.29 4.22
N GLN A 119 -7.50 -11.41 2.95
CA GLN A 119 -8.20 -10.33 2.23
C GLN A 119 -9.59 -10.13 2.83
N LEU A 120 -10.03 -8.88 2.91
CA LEU A 120 -11.35 -8.54 3.43
C LEU A 120 -12.45 -9.21 2.60
N ILE A 121 -12.27 -9.34 1.30
CA ILE A 121 -13.23 -10.01 0.42
C ILE A 121 -13.52 -11.44 0.89
N ASP A 122 -12.49 -12.23 1.21
CA ASP A 122 -12.64 -13.63 1.64
C ASP A 122 -13.39 -13.71 2.97
N ILE A 123 -13.05 -12.81 3.91
CA ILE A 123 -13.70 -12.76 5.23
C ILE A 123 -15.19 -12.43 5.08
N LEU A 124 -15.54 -11.46 4.23
CA LEU A 124 -16.93 -11.06 4.01
C LEU A 124 -17.74 -12.14 3.28
N GLN A 125 -17.14 -12.85 2.34
CA GLN A 125 -17.79 -13.97 1.62
C GLN A 125 -18.09 -15.15 2.54
N GLU A 126 -17.25 -15.41 3.53
CA GLU A 126 -17.46 -16.46 4.54
C GLU A 126 -18.41 -16.04 5.68
N GLY A 127 -18.89 -14.81 5.66
CA GLY A 127 -19.76 -14.27 6.71
C GLY A 127 -19.02 -13.91 8.00
N GLY A 128 -17.71 -13.81 7.97
CA GLY A 128 -16.84 -13.55 9.12
C GLY A 128 -16.70 -12.07 9.52
N SER A 129 -17.65 -11.21 9.14
CA SER A 129 -17.59 -9.79 9.48
C SER A 129 -18.01 -9.52 10.93
N SER A 130 -17.18 -8.79 11.69
CA SER A 130 -17.56 -8.18 12.95
C SER A 130 -17.65 -6.66 12.81
N GLU A 131 -18.41 -6.01 13.71
CA GLU A 131 -18.48 -4.55 13.72
C GLU A 131 -17.11 -3.90 13.92
N ASP A 132 -16.32 -4.44 14.86
CA ASP A 132 -14.98 -3.93 15.16
C ASP A 132 -14.03 -4.04 13.96
N LEU A 133 -14.13 -5.13 13.19
CA LEU A 133 -13.35 -5.32 11.97
C LEU A 133 -13.69 -4.22 10.95
N LEU A 134 -14.97 -3.98 10.68
CA LEU A 134 -15.40 -2.97 9.70
C LEU A 134 -15.08 -1.53 10.17
N ARG A 135 -15.21 -1.24 11.46
CA ARG A 135 -14.75 0.02 12.05
C ARG A 135 -13.22 0.17 11.90
N GLY A 136 -12.47 -0.92 12.12
CA GLY A 136 -11.01 -0.97 11.90
C GLY A 136 -10.61 -0.65 10.47
N VAL A 137 -11.37 -1.15 9.48
CA VAL A 137 -11.20 -0.81 8.06
C VAL A 137 -11.38 0.70 7.84
N GLY A 138 -12.44 1.29 8.37
CA GLY A 138 -12.68 2.73 8.29
C GLY A 138 -11.54 3.55 8.90
N THR A 139 -11.05 3.14 10.06
CA THR A 139 -9.91 3.76 10.73
C THR A 139 -8.64 3.70 9.86
N ALA A 140 -8.37 2.56 9.21
CA ALA A 140 -7.22 2.41 8.33
C ALA A 140 -7.31 3.33 7.09
N ILE A 141 -8.48 3.41 6.46
CA ILE A 141 -8.73 4.31 5.33
C ILE A 141 -8.56 5.77 5.76
N ARG A 142 -9.14 6.17 6.90
CA ARG A 142 -8.99 7.54 7.39
C ARG A 142 -7.53 7.87 7.71
N SER A 143 -6.77 6.92 8.25
CA SER A 143 -5.33 7.09 8.49
C SER A 143 -4.57 7.42 7.19
N LEU A 144 -4.90 6.78 6.08
CA LEU A 144 -4.36 7.11 4.75
C LEU A 144 -4.75 8.54 4.35
N HIS A 145 -6.04 8.86 4.37
CA HIS A 145 -6.59 10.15 3.97
C HIS A 145 -6.06 11.31 4.82
N ARG A 146 -5.86 11.13 6.13
CA ARG A 146 -5.26 12.13 7.02
C ARG A 146 -3.83 12.52 6.65
N ASN A 147 -3.15 11.70 5.85
CA ASN A 147 -1.84 11.99 5.30
C ASN A 147 -1.89 12.62 3.91
N GLY A 148 -3.07 13.05 3.45
CA GLY A 148 -3.26 13.68 2.15
C GLY A 148 -3.17 12.73 0.96
N VAL A 149 -3.46 11.45 1.16
CA VAL A 149 -3.33 10.42 0.11
C VAL A 149 -4.65 9.71 -0.09
N THR A 150 -5.09 9.57 -1.34
CA THR A 150 -6.16 8.66 -1.75
C THR A 150 -5.57 7.35 -2.27
N HIS A 151 -6.32 6.26 -2.13
CA HIS A 151 -5.89 4.93 -2.57
C HIS A 151 -6.00 4.75 -4.09
N GLY A 152 -7.05 5.29 -4.68
CA GLY A 152 -7.34 5.22 -6.11
C GLY A 152 -7.88 3.89 -6.62
N ASP A 153 -7.82 2.83 -5.79
CA ASP A 153 -8.40 1.50 -6.04
C ASP A 153 -8.82 0.84 -4.72
N LEU A 154 -9.65 1.56 -3.95
CA LEU A 154 -10.05 1.13 -2.63
C LEU A 154 -11.12 0.02 -2.71
N SER A 155 -10.66 -1.23 -2.75
CA SER A 155 -11.50 -2.42 -2.86
C SER A 155 -11.29 -3.38 -1.70
N THR A 156 -12.21 -4.31 -1.52
CA THR A 156 -12.09 -5.37 -0.49
C THR A 156 -10.94 -6.35 -0.74
N ASN A 157 -10.40 -6.40 -1.98
CA ASN A 157 -9.20 -7.14 -2.33
C ASN A 157 -7.92 -6.45 -1.83
N ASN A 158 -7.94 -5.12 -1.72
CA ASN A 158 -6.79 -4.29 -1.38
C ASN A 158 -6.72 -3.96 0.12
N ILE A 159 -7.50 -4.68 0.93
CA ILE A 159 -7.53 -4.59 2.39
C ILE A 159 -7.21 -5.95 2.97
N LEU A 160 -6.13 -6.07 3.73
CA LEU A 160 -5.77 -7.26 4.50
C LEU A 160 -6.16 -7.09 5.97
N ILE A 161 -6.72 -8.14 6.56
CA ILE A 161 -6.99 -8.21 7.98
C ILE A 161 -5.97 -9.15 8.61
N THR A 162 -5.15 -8.62 9.50
CA THR A 162 -4.12 -9.39 10.21
C THR A 162 -4.75 -10.35 11.21
N PRO A 163 -4.01 -11.36 11.73
CA PRO A 163 -4.50 -12.23 12.79
C PRO A 163 -4.90 -11.49 14.08
N LYS A 164 -4.42 -10.24 14.26
CA LYS A 164 -4.79 -9.36 15.38
C LYS A 164 -6.06 -8.56 15.12
N GLY A 165 -6.69 -8.71 13.94
CA GLY A 165 -7.87 -7.94 13.54
C GLY A 165 -7.56 -6.53 13.00
N GLU A 166 -6.28 -6.19 12.77
CA GLU A 166 -5.88 -4.89 12.24
C GLU A 166 -6.04 -4.85 10.71
N ALA A 167 -6.65 -3.79 10.18
CA ALA A 167 -6.72 -3.57 8.74
C ALA A 167 -5.41 -2.96 8.20
N ARG A 168 -4.92 -3.50 7.08
CA ARG A 168 -3.75 -3.02 6.32
C ARG A 168 -4.16 -2.78 4.88
N LEU A 169 -3.82 -1.60 4.35
CA LEU A 169 -4.07 -1.25 2.96
C LEU A 169 -2.88 -1.68 2.10
N ILE A 170 -3.15 -2.39 1.02
CA ILE A 170 -2.13 -2.89 0.09
C ILE A 170 -2.40 -2.36 -1.32
N ASP A 171 -1.41 -2.47 -2.19
CA ASP A 171 -1.48 -2.03 -3.59
C ASP A 171 -1.77 -0.53 -3.79
N LEU A 172 -0.76 0.29 -3.51
CA LEU A 172 -0.80 1.74 -3.72
C LEU A 172 -0.47 2.15 -5.19
N GLY A 173 -0.63 1.24 -6.14
CA GLY A 173 -0.28 1.45 -7.55
C GLY A 173 -1.06 2.57 -8.26
N LEU A 174 -2.23 2.92 -7.76
CA LEU A 174 -3.07 4.03 -8.23
C LEU A 174 -3.23 5.15 -7.20
N ALA A 175 -2.56 5.04 -6.05
CA ALA A 175 -2.61 6.05 -5.02
C ALA A 175 -1.99 7.37 -5.47
N ASN A 176 -2.54 8.48 -4.97
CA ASN A 176 -2.06 9.82 -5.27
C ASN A 176 -2.11 10.73 -4.05
N MET A 177 -1.21 11.74 -4.03
CA MET A 177 -1.43 12.89 -3.16
C MET A 177 -2.69 13.60 -3.63
N GLU A 178 -3.63 13.82 -2.70
CA GLU A 178 -4.93 14.41 -3.01
C GLU A 178 -5.04 15.81 -2.42
N TYR A 179 -5.56 16.72 -3.22
CA TYR A 179 -5.70 18.14 -2.87
C TYR A 179 -7.16 18.58 -2.85
N GLU A 180 -8.05 17.78 -3.43
CA GLU A 180 -9.45 18.11 -3.59
C GLU A 180 -10.35 17.16 -2.78
N LEU A 181 -11.40 17.72 -2.21
CA LEU A 181 -12.38 16.97 -1.43
C LEU A 181 -13.03 15.82 -2.25
N GLU A 182 -13.16 16.03 -3.56
CA GLU A 182 -13.75 15.04 -4.48
C GLU A 182 -13.02 13.71 -4.47
N GLY A 183 -11.68 13.70 -4.55
CA GLY A 183 -10.89 12.48 -4.62
C GLY A 183 -11.08 11.57 -3.40
N TYR A 184 -11.14 12.14 -2.20
CA TYR A 184 -11.43 11.37 -0.98
C TYR A 184 -12.86 10.80 -0.97
N GLY A 185 -13.83 11.57 -1.48
CA GLY A 185 -15.21 11.11 -1.63
C GLY A 185 -15.32 9.95 -2.63
N ILE A 186 -14.60 10.01 -3.75
CA ILE A 186 -14.56 8.95 -4.77
C ILE A 186 -13.96 7.66 -4.20
N ASP A 187 -12.87 7.73 -3.44
CA ASP A 187 -12.28 6.55 -2.79
C ASP A 187 -13.31 5.80 -1.92
N LEU A 188 -14.04 6.53 -1.08
CA LEU A 188 -15.10 5.95 -0.26
C LEU A 188 -16.30 5.46 -1.09
N HIS A 189 -16.61 6.14 -2.19
CA HIS A 189 -17.70 5.75 -3.08
C HIS A 189 -17.40 4.41 -3.78
N VAL A 190 -16.18 4.21 -4.27
CA VAL A 190 -15.74 2.94 -4.86
C VAL A 190 -15.93 1.79 -3.87
N LEU A 191 -15.48 1.94 -2.63
CA LEU A 191 -15.70 0.91 -1.60
C LEU A 191 -17.19 0.69 -1.29
N HIS A 192 -17.99 1.77 -1.27
CA HIS A 192 -19.44 1.67 -1.07
C HIS A 192 -20.11 0.81 -2.15
N GLU A 193 -19.79 1.04 -3.41
CA GLU A 193 -20.34 0.26 -4.54
C GLU A 193 -19.90 -1.21 -4.46
N ILE A 194 -18.64 -1.47 -4.13
CA ILE A 194 -18.11 -2.83 -4.00
C ILE A 194 -18.79 -3.57 -2.84
N LEU A 195 -18.96 -2.95 -1.68
CA LEU A 195 -19.65 -3.56 -0.55
C LEU A 195 -21.12 -3.85 -0.87
N GLY A 196 -21.80 -2.93 -1.57
CA GLY A 196 -23.19 -3.11 -1.98
C GLY A 196 -23.37 -4.21 -3.04
N ALA A 197 -22.50 -4.25 -4.05
CA ALA A 197 -22.61 -5.18 -5.17
C ALA A 197 -22.09 -6.58 -4.84
N SER A 198 -20.95 -6.69 -4.19
CA SER A 198 -20.25 -7.96 -3.94
C SER A 198 -20.58 -8.61 -2.59
N HIS A 199 -21.05 -7.82 -1.62
CA HIS A 199 -21.30 -8.29 -0.24
C HIS A 199 -22.70 -7.88 0.29
N PRO A 200 -23.80 -8.11 -0.47
CA PRO A 200 -25.15 -7.65 -0.08
C PRO A 200 -25.68 -8.31 1.20
N SER A 201 -25.08 -9.43 1.59
CA SER A 201 -25.41 -10.15 2.84
C SER A 201 -24.94 -9.41 4.10
N VAL A 202 -23.91 -8.56 3.98
CA VAL A 202 -23.34 -7.80 5.12
C VAL A 202 -24.02 -6.43 5.20
N LYS A 203 -25.27 -6.46 5.75
CA LYS A 203 -26.06 -5.23 5.88
C LYS A 203 -25.36 -4.22 6.80
N GLY A 204 -25.35 -2.94 6.41
CA GLY A 204 -24.74 -1.87 7.20
C GLY A 204 -23.21 -1.85 7.18
N ALA A 205 -22.54 -2.68 6.36
CA ALA A 205 -21.09 -2.75 6.31
C ALA A 205 -20.46 -1.37 6.08
N MET A 206 -20.94 -0.61 5.09
CA MET A 206 -20.42 0.73 4.82
C MET A 206 -20.66 1.70 5.97
N GLU A 207 -21.79 1.61 6.66
CA GLU A 207 -22.06 2.45 7.82
C GLU A 207 -21.03 2.23 8.94
N LEU A 208 -20.72 0.96 9.23
CA LEU A 208 -19.69 0.62 10.22
C LEU A 208 -18.28 1.11 9.80
N VAL A 209 -17.95 1.00 8.52
CA VAL A 209 -16.71 1.59 7.97
C VAL A 209 -16.69 3.10 8.18
N LEU A 210 -17.77 3.82 7.82
CA LEU A 210 -17.84 5.28 7.99
C LEU A 210 -17.82 5.71 9.46
N ASN A 211 -18.38 4.91 10.37
CA ASN A 211 -18.29 5.14 11.81
C ASN A 211 -16.82 5.08 12.28
N GLY A 212 -16.07 4.04 11.89
CA GLY A 212 -14.65 3.93 12.19
C GLY A 212 -13.80 5.04 11.56
N TYR A 213 -14.16 5.45 10.34
CA TYR A 213 -13.53 6.54 9.62
C TYR A 213 -13.68 7.88 10.38
N SER A 214 -14.87 8.21 10.84
CA SER A 214 -15.15 9.44 11.60
C SER A 214 -14.55 9.43 13.00
N ALA A 215 -14.61 8.28 13.67
CA ALA A 215 -14.09 8.11 15.03
C ALA A 215 -12.59 8.42 15.15
N LEU A 216 -11.82 8.24 14.07
CA LEU A 216 -10.40 8.61 14.09
C LEU A 216 -10.19 10.12 14.21
N ASP A 217 -11.00 10.93 13.53
CA ASP A 217 -10.92 12.39 13.66
C ASP A 217 -11.43 12.87 15.02
N GLU A 218 -12.45 12.23 15.58
CA GLU A 218 -12.92 12.52 16.93
C GLU A 218 -11.83 12.24 17.98
N LYS A 219 -11.08 11.15 17.78
CA LYS A 219 -9.97 10.77 18.68
C LYS A 219 -8.74 11.64 18.55
N LEU A 220 -8.34 12.02 17.33
CA LEU A 220 -7.05 12.67 17.05
C LEU A 220 -7.18 14.16 16.76
N GLY A 221 -8.40 14.69 16.63
CA GLY A 221 -8.66 16.06 16.17
C GLY A 221 -8.39 16.24 14.66
N PRO A 222 -8.27 17.50 14.20
CA PRO A 222 -8.02 17.82 12.79
C PRO A 222 -6.82 17.08 12.21
N ALA A 223 -6.87 16.75 10.91
CA ALA A 223 -5.74 16.14 10.24
C ALA A 223 -4.56 17.12 10.17
N PRO A 224 -3.30 16.64 10.24
CA PRO A 224 -2.14 17.49 10.02
C PRO A 224 -2.11 17.97 8.56
N LYS A 225 -1.42 19.09 8.31
CA LYS A 225 -1.19 19.53 6.93
C LYS A 225 -0.36 18.50 6.17
N ALA A 226 -0.83 18.14 4.97
CA ALA A 226 -0.07 17.35 4.01
C ALA A 226 0.76 18.26 3.09
N PRO A 227 1.70 17.73 2.29
CA PRO A 227 2.49 18.52 1.35
C PRO A 227 1.66 19.37 0.38
N GLY A 228 0.43 18.95 0.07
CA GLY A 228 -0.50 19.67 -0.81
C GLY A 228 -1.39 20.70 -0.14
N GLY A 229 -1.35 20.83 1.19
CA GLY A 229 -2.18 21.77 1.91
C GLY A 229 -2.96 21.16 3.06
N GLU A 230 -4.14 21.73 3.33
CA GLU A 230 -5.02 21.23 4.40
C GLU A 230 -5.77 19.99 3.94
N VAL A 231 -5.81 18.99 4.81
CA VAL A 231 -6.55 17.75 4.57
C VAL A 231 -7.98 17.94 5.09
N PRO A 232 -9.01 17.66 4.27
CA PRO A 232 -10.40 17.80 4.69
C PRO A 232 -10.75 16.95 5.90
N SER A 233 -11.70 17.42 6.72
CA SER A 233 -12.22 16.65 7.84
C SER A 233 -13.01 15.42 7.36
N ALA A 234 -13.12 14.40 8.22
CA ALA A 234 -14.00 13.26 7.94
C ALA A 234 -15.42 13.71 7.61
N LYS A 235 -15.95 14.68 8.36
CA LYS A 235 -17.30 15.23 8.17
C LYS A 235 -17.50 15.81 6.76
N ASP A 236 -16.53 16.59 6.26
CA ASP A 236 -16.63 17.20 4.93
C ASP A 236 -16.56 16.13 3.83
N ILE A 237 -15.66 15.13 4.01
CA ILE A 237 -15.53 14.01 3.07
C ILE A 237 -16.82 13.17 3.03
N LEU A 238 -17.44 12.88 4.17
CA LEU A 238 -18.70 12.12 4.22
C LEU A 238 -19.85 12.89 3.57
N LYS A 239 -19.93 14.19 3.77
CA LYS A 239 -20.89 15.05 3.06
C LYS A 239 -20.67 14.96 1.55
N ARG A 240 -19.40 14.98 1.09
CA ARG A 240 -19.07 14.87 -0.32
C ARG A 240 -19.41 13.50 -0.88
N LEU A 241 -19.20 12.43 -0.13
CA LEU A 241 -19.64 11.09 -0.51
C LEU A 241 -21.15 11.03 -0.78
N ASP A 242 -21.97 11.63 0.08
CA ASP A 242 -23.42 11.66 -0.10
C ASP A 242 -23.85 12.46 -1.36
N GLU A 243 -23.16 13.55 -1.66
CA GLU A 243 -23.37 14.31 -2.89
C GLU A 243 -23.00 13.48 -4.15
N ILE A 244 -21.90 12.72 -4.11
CA ILE A 244 -21.48 11.81 -5.20
C ILE A 244 -22.54 10.73 -5.40
N LYS A 245 -22.97 10.05 -4.34
CA LYS A 245 -24.01 9.01 -4.39
C LYS A 245 -25.32 9.52 -4.99
N THR A 246 -25.70 10.75 -4.67
CA THR A 246 -26.91 11.37 -5.19
C THR A 246 -26.78 11.62 -6.70
N ARG A 247 -25.65 12.16 -7.16
CA ARG A 247 -25.41 12.41 -8.61
C ARG A 247 -25.46 11.14 -9.45
N VAL A 248 -24.83 10.06 -8.97
CA VAL A 248 -24.80 8.77 -9.70
C VAL A 248 -26.21 8.20 -9.88
N ARG A 249 -27.09 8.33 -8.87
CA ARG A 249 -28.48 7.86 -8.97
C ARG A 249 -29.30 8.60 -10.02
N TYR A 250 -29.02 9.89 -10.27
CA TYR A 250 -29.76 10.69 -11.27
C TYR A 250 -29.27 10.51 -12.71
N HIS A 251 -28.07 9.93 -12.93
CA HIS A 251 -27.50 9.72 -14.26
C HIS A 251 -27.52 8.26 -14.70
N GLY A 252 -27.97 7.33 -13.87
CA GLY A 252 -28.05 5.88 -14.11
C GLY A 252 -29.50 5.36 -14.36
N GLY A 253 -30.44 6.25 -14.68
CA GLY A 253 -31.83 5.93 -15.00
C GLY A 253 -32.12 6.05 -16.50
#